data_bac4d4b66b6debe74d3e078508b8c9b0
#
_entry.id   bac4d4b66b6debe74d3e078508b8c9b0
#
_cell.length_a   1.000
_cell.length_b   1.000
_cell.length_c   1.000
_cell.angle_alpha   90.00
_cell.angle_beta   90.00
_cell.angle_gamma   90.00
#
_symmetry.space_group_name_H-M   'P 1'
#
loop_
_entity.id
_entity.type
_entity.pdbx_description
1 polymer ?
#
loop_
_entity_poly.entity_id
_entity_poly.type
_entity_poly.pdbx_seq_one_letter_code
_entity_poly.pdbx_strand_id
1 'polypeptide(L)'
;MNFLSVRYRRIKESMKITIITVGKIKEKYLKDAIAEYSKRLSRYCKLEILEVADEKTPDGASEIVEENIREKEGERILKPIKEDAYVITLEINGKMLTSEELADRIETLGIQGKSHLVFVIGGSIGLGKEVLRRSDYALSFSKMTFPHQLMRVILLEQIYRSYRIINGEPYHK
;
A
#
# COMPACT_ATOMS: atom_id res chain seq x y z
N MET A 1 -22.74 21.85 16.63
CA MET A 1 -22.09 20.66 16.05
C MET A 1 -21.88 20.94 14.56
N ASN A 2 -20.64 21.11 14.13
CA ASN A 2 -20.31 21.71 12.84
C ASN A 2 -20.54 20.70 11.69
N PHE A 3 -21.27 21.07 10.64
CA PHE A 3 -21.58 20.21 9.46
C PHE A 3 -20.32 19.60 8.82
N LEU A 4 -19.20 20.30 8.89
CA LEU A 4 -17.89 19.82 8.44
C LEU A 4 -17.40 18.61 9.27
N SER A 5 -17.63 18.60 10.58
CA SER A 5 -17.19 17.52 11.46
C SER A 5 -17.97 16.21 11.25
N VAL A 6 -19.25 16.30 10.90
CA VAL A 6 -20.11 15.14 10.61
C VAL A 6 -19.77 14.54 9.25
N ARG A 7 -19.52 15.38 8.24
CA ARG A 7 -19.09 14.95 6.89
C ARG A 7 -17.72 14.31 6.94
N TYR A 8 -16.81 14.85 7.74
CA TYR A 8 -15.48 14.35 7.97
C TYR A 8 -15.48 12.96 8.66
N ARG A 9 -16.32 12.78 9.68
CA ARG A 9 -16.48 11.50 10.37
C ARG A 9 -17.04 10.42 9.44
N ARG A 10 -18.00 10.77 8.56
CA ARG A 10 -18.58 9.86 7.56
C ARG A 10 -17.56 9.40 6.49
N ILE A 11 -16.66 10.29 6.05
CA ILE A 11 -15.59 9.96 5.11
C ILE A 11 -14.61 8.97 5.74
N LYS A 12 -14.25 9.13 7.01
CA LYS A 12 -13.37 8.22 7.75
C LYS A 12 -13.93 6.80 7.86
N GLU A 13 -15.22 6.66 8.15
CA GLU A 13 -15.87 5.35 8.30
C GLU A 13 -16.05 4.59 6.96
N SER A 14 -15.85 5.25 5.83
CA SER A 14 -16.02 4.68 4.48
C SER A 14 -14.72 4.38 3.75
N MET A 15 -13.55 4.78 4.28
CA MET A 15 -12.27 4.53 3.61
C MET A 15 -11.94 3.04 3.57
N LYS A 16 -11.73 2.53 2.37
CA LYS A 16 -11.18 1.20 2.12
C LYS A 16 -9.72 1.31 1.72
N ILE A 17 -8.87 0.55 2.38
CA ILE A 17 -7.46 0.40 2.01
C ILE A 17 -7.22 -1.05 1.63
N THR A 18 -6.76 -1.27 0.42
CA THR A 18 -6.32 -2.58 -0.04
C THR A 18 -4.81 -2.56 -0.23
N ILE A 19 -4.11 -3.53 0.32
CA ILE A 19 -2.68 -3.75 0.07
C ILE A 19 -2.56 -5.00 -0.79
N ILE A 20 -2.02 -4.86 -1.99
CA ILE A 20 -1.76 -5.98 -2.89
C ILE A 20 -0.26 -6.26 -2.88
N THR A 21 0.10 -7.49 -2.60
CA THR A 21 1.50 -7.90 -2.46
C THR A 21 1.76 -9.19 -3.24
N VAL A 22 2.98 -9.30 -3.78
CA VAL A 22 3.45 -10.52 -4.43
C VAL A 22 4.07 -11.47 -3.40
N GLY A 23 3.68 -12.74 -3.45
CA GLY A 23 4.17 -13.79 -2.58
C GLY A 23 3.51 -13.84 -1.20
N LYS A 24 3.73 -14.91 -0.48
CA LYS A 24 3.19 -15.16 0.86
C LYS A 24 4.19 -14.85 1.96
N ILE A 25 3.71 -14.36 3.09
CA ILE A 25 4.53 -14.25 4.30
C ILE A 25 4.74 -15.64 4.89
N LYS A 26 5.98 -16.01 5.13
CA LYS A 26 6.36 -17.27 5.76
C LYS A 26 6.66 -17.09 7.24
N GLU A 27 7.35 -16.01 7.59
CA GLU A 27 7.89 -15.74 8.91
C GLU A 27 6.78 -15.41 9.93
N LYS A 28 6.78 -16.14 11.05
CA LYS A 28 5.74 -15.96 12.08
C LYS A 28 5.73 -14.54 12.65
N TYR A 29 6.90 -13.97 12.95
CA TYR A 29 7.01 -12.61 13.51
C TYR A 29 6.45 -11.54 12.58
N LEU A 30 6.57 -11.70 11.25
CA LEU A 30 5.97 -10.78 10.28
C LEU A 30 4.44 -10.96 10.23
N LYS A 31 3.93 -12.19 10.30
CA LYS A 31 2.48 -12.45 10.40
C LYS A 31 1.90 -11.83 11.66
N ASP A 32 2.58 -11.97 12.78
CA ASP A 32 2.15 -11.41 14.06
C ASP A 32 2.13 -9.87 14.01
N ALA A 33 3.17 -9.25 13.41
CA ALA A 33 3.22 -7.80 13.22
C ALA A 33 2.10 -7.29 12.29
N ILE A 34 1.84 -7.97 11.17
CA ILE A 34 0.76 -7.62 10.26
C ILE A 34 -0.60 -7.74 10.95
N ALA A 35 -0.83 -8.79 11.72
CA ALA A 35 -2.06 -8.98 12.48
C ALA A 35 -2.28 -7.86 13.50
N GLU A 36 -1.23 -7.44 14.22
CA GLU A 36 -1.30 -6.34 15.19
C GLU A 36 -1.65 -5.01 14.53
N TYR A 37 -0.98 -4.62 13.45
CA TYR A 37 -1.31 -3.39 12.73
C TYR A 37 -2.67 -3.45 12.06
N SER A 38 -3.08 -4.60 11.52
CA SER A 38 -4.42 -4.79 10.96
C SER A 38 -5.51 -4.57 12.01
N LYS A 39 -5.31 -5.11 13.22
CA LYS A 39 -6.19 -4.89 14.36
C LYS A 39 -6.29 -3.40 14.74
N ARG A 40 -5.16 -2.70 14.81
CA ARG A 40 -5.14 -1.26 15.09
C ARG A 40 -5.86 -0.46 14.02
N LEU A 41 -5.64 -0.78 12.74
CA LEU A 41 -6.25 -0.10 11.60
C LEU A 41 -7.75 -0.32 11.48
N SER A 42 -8.30 -1.40 12.03
CA SER A 42 -9.75 -1.70 11.97
C SER A 42 -10.63 -0.58 12.57
N ARG A 43 -10.07 0.28 13.43
CA ARG A 43 -10.76 1.46 14.00
C ARG A 43 -10.89 2.62 13.03
N TYR A 44 -10.09 2.63 11.95
CA TYR A 44 -9.92 3.78 11.07
C TYR A 44 -10.39 3.55 9.64
N CYS A 45 -10.23 2.32 9.15
CA CYS A 45 -10.57 2.00 7.77
C CYS A 45 -10.93 0.51 7.62
N LYS A 46 -11.52 0.18 6.47
CA LYS A 46 -11.67 -1.22 6.03
C LYS A 46 -10.37 -1.65 5.35
N LEU A 47 -9.56 -2.41 6.06
CA LEU A 47 -8.30 -2.93 5.52
C LEU A 47 -8.51 -4.30 4.88
N GLU A 48 -7.95 -4.48 3.69
CA GLU A 48 -7.86 -5.76 2.98
C GLU A 48 -6.42 -5.96 2.51
N ILE A 49 -5.87 -7.16 2.75
CA ILE A 49 -4.55 -7.53 2.26
C ILE A 49 -4.72 -8.70 1.31
N LEU A 50 -4.28 -8.51 0.07
CA LEU A 50 -4.35 -9.51 -0.99
C LEU A 50 -2.93 -9.97 -1.35
N GLU A 51 -2.65 -11.24 -1.17
CA GLU A 51 -1.42 -11.87 -1.60
C GLU A 51 -1.64 -12.55 -2.95
N VAL A 52 -0.96 -12.07 -3.99
CA VAL A 52 -0.95 -12.73 -5.30
C VAL A 52 0.24 -13.69 -5.41
N ALA A 53 0.09 -14.75 -6.20
CA ALA A 53 1.16 -15.72 -6.38
C ALA A 53 2.40 -15.08 -7.03
N ASP A 54 3.57 -15.36 -6.47
CA ASP A 54 4.85 -15.02 -7.05
C ASP A 54 5.26 -16.03 -8.14
N GLU A 55 6.06 -15.56 -9.07
CA GLU A 55 6.76 -16.42 -10.03
C GLU A 55 8.17 -16.72 -9.53
N LYS A 56 8.62 -17.93 -9.79
CA LYS A 56 10.01 -18.30 -9.47
C LYS A 56 10.96 -17.63 -10.44
N THR A 57 11.86 -16.81 -9.93
CA THR A 57 12.92 -16.18 -10.72
C THR A 57 14.14 -17.07 -10.70
N PRO A 58 14.61 -17.59 -11.85
CA PRO A 58 15.86 -18.36 -11.91
C PRO A 58 17.06 -17.48 -11.57
N ASP A 59 18.08 -18.06 -10.94
CA ASP A 59 19.34 -17.39 -10.72
C ASP A 59 19.98 -17.04 -12.08
N GLY A 60 20.40 -15.77 -12.23
CA GLY A 60 20.96 -15.28 -13.49
C GLY A 60 19.96 -15.16 -14.64
N ALA A 61 18.68 -15.00 -14.33
CA ALA A 61 17.64 -14.77 -15.33
C ALA A 61 18.00 -13.61 -16.26
N SER A 62 17.73 -13.76 -17.57
CA SER A 62 17.87 -12.66 -18.52
C SER A 62 16.79 -11.59 -18.30
N GLU A 63 17.04 -10.37 -18.78
CA GLU A 63 16.05 -9.26 -18.73
C GLU A 63 14.69 -9.65 -19.32
N ILE A 64 14.69 -10.43 -20.41
CA ILE A 64 13.46 -10.93 -21.05
C ILE A 64 12.69 -11.87 -20.12
N VAL A 65 13.38 -12.74 -19.40
CA VAL A 65 12.74 -13.67 -18.44
C VAL A 65 12.18 -12.89 -17.26
N GLU A 66 12.92 -11.93 -16.72
CA GLU A 66 12.45 -11.09 -15.64
C GLU A 66 11.25 -10.22 -16.05
N GLU A 67 11.26 -9.68 -17.26
CA GLU A 67 10.12 -8.91 -17.79
C GLU A 67 8.87 -9.79 -17.89
N ASN A 68 8.98 -11.00 -18.43
CA ASN A 68 7.85 -11.95 -18.47
C ASN A 68 7.31 -12.31 -17.07
N ILE A 69 8.18 -12.42 -16.08
CA ILE A 69 7.79 -12.67 -14.69
C ILE A 69 7.02 -11.45 -14.14
N ARG A 70 7.56 -10.23 -14.32
CA ARG A 70 6.90 -9.00 -13.91
C ARG A 70 5.52 -8.82 -14.55
N GLU A 71 5.38 -9.21 -15.83
CA GLU A 71 4.09 -9.15 -16.53
C GLU A 71 3.07 -10.11 -15.94
N LYS A 72 3.43 -11.37 -15.70
CA LYS A 72 2.53 -12.37 -15.09
C LYS A 72 2.11 -11.99 -13.68
N GLU A 73 3.05 -11.53 -12.87
CA GLU A 73 2.73 -11.01 -11.53
C GLU A 73 1.85 -9.76 -11.63
N GLY A 74 2.13 -8.88 -12.61
CA GLY A 74 1.36 -7.68 -12.90
C GLY A 74 -0.10 -7.95 -13.26
N GLU A 75 -0.38 -8.95 -14.07
CA GLU A 75 -1.74 -9.38 -14.38
C GLU A 75 -2.52 -9.79 -13.13
N ARG A 76 -1.86 -10.52 -12.21
CA ARG A 76 -2.45 -10.93 -10.93
C ARG A 76 -2.71 -9.74 -10.00
N ILE A 77 -1.79 -8.77 -10.00
CA ILE A 77 -1.93 -7.52 -9.23
C ILE A 77 -3.10 -6.70 -9.76
N LEU A 78 -3.21 -6.53 -11.07
CA LEU A 78 -4.21 -5.66 -11.70
C LEU A 78 -5.63 -6.23 -11.62
N LYS A 79 -5.78 -7.55 -11.63
CA LYS A 79 -7.07 -8.23 -11.65
C LYS A 79 -8.05 -7.79 -10.54
N PRO A 80 -7.66 -7.66 -9.27
CA PRO A 80 -8.53 -7.21 -8.20
C PRO A 80 -8.72 -5.69 -8.11
N ILE A 81 -7.96 -4.90 -8.88
CA ILE A 81 -8.02 -3.44 -8.82
C ILE A 81 -9.23 -2.92 -9.60
N LYS A 82 -10.12 -2.23 -8.89
CA LYS A 82 -11.26 -1.58 -9.52
C LYS A 82 -10.84 -0.31 -10.25
N GLU A 83 -11.61 0.07 -11.26
CA GLU A 83 -11.32 1.24 -12.10
C GLU A 83 -11.32 2.56 -11.30
N ASP A 84 -12.22 2.69 -10.33
CA ASP A 84 -12.38 3.87 -9.47
C ASP A 84 -11.37 3.95 -8.31
N ALA A 85 -10.56 2.90 -8.09
CA ALA A 85 -9.55 2.88 -7.05
C ALA A 85 -8.38 3.83 -7.37
N TYR A 86 -7.88 4.52 -6.34
CA TYR A 86 -6.63 5.29 -6.42
C TYR A 86 -5.45 4.38 -6.07
N VAL A 87 -4.55 4.18 -7.03
CA VAL A 87 -3.46 3.21 -6.93
C VAL A 87 -2.15 3.91 -6.59
N ILE A 88 -1.53 3.45 -5.52
CA ILE A 88 -0.21 3.91 -5.06
C ILE A 88 0.75 2.73 -5.14
N THR A 89 1.71 2.80 -6.04
CA THR A 89 2.77 1.79 -6.16
C THR A 89 3.97 2.15 -5.29
N LEU A 90 4.54 1.16 -4.60
CA LEU A 90 5.79 1.34 -3.88
C LEU A 90 6.96 1.11 -4.85
N GLU A 91 7.74 2.17 -5.06
CA GLU A 91 8.84 2.18 -6.02
C GLU A 91 10.06 2.89 -5.42
N ILE A 92 11.26 2.34 -5.63
CA ILE A 92 12.51 2.97 -5.15
C ILE A 92 12.68 4.36 -5.76
N ASN A 93 12.35 4.52 -7.04
CA ASN A 93 12.45 5.78 -7.78
C ASN A 93 11.19 6.66 -7.67
N GLY A 94 10.26 6.31 -6.79
CA GLY A 94 9.08 7.09 -6.52
C GLY A 94 9.39 8.37 -5.72
N LYS A 95 8.34 9.13 -5.41
CA LYS A 95 8.46 10.34 -4.58
C LYS A 95 8.54 9.97 -3.11
N MET A 96 9.57 10.43 -2.41
CA MET A 96 9.67 10.31 -0.95
C MET A 96 8.77 11.32 -0.26
N LEU A 97 8.10 10.87 0.80
CA LEU A 97 7.25 11.69 1.66
C LEU A 97 7.69 11.53 3.12
N THR A 98 7.49 12.57 3.91
CA THR A 98 7.48 12.44 5.38
C THR A 98 6.21 11.71 5.82
N SER A 99 6.16 11.28 7.09
CA SER A 99 4.94 10.65 7.65
C SER A 99 3.76 11.61 7.63
N GLU A 100 4.01 12.91 7.88
CA GLU A 100 3.00 13.96 7.85
C GLU A 100 2.48 14.19 6.42
N GLU A 101 3.36 14.23 5.42
CA GLU A 101 2.98 14.39 4.02
C GLU A 101 2.16 13.19 3.52
N LEU A 102 2.48 11.96 3.98
CA LEU A 102 1.66 10.78 3.67
C LEU A 102 0.28 10.88 4.32
N ALA A 103 0.22 11.33 5.58
CA ALA A 103 -1.03 11.54 6.29
C ALA A 103 -1.91 12.57 5.58
N ASP A 104 -1.35 13.72 5.21
CA ASP A 104 -2.04 14.79 4.47
C ASP A 104 -2.56 14.28 3.11
N ARG A 105 -1.76 13.48 2.41
CA ARG A 105 -2.19 12.88 1.14
C ARG A 105 -3.38 11.95 1.32
N ILE A 106 -3.34 11.05 2.30
CA ILE A 106 -4.46 10.12 2.58
C ILE A 106 -5.72 10.91 2.92
N GLU A 107 -5.60 11.94 3.76
CA GLU A 107 -6.71 12.81 4.13
C GLU A 107 -7.29 13.56 2.92
N THR A 108 -6.43 14.20 2.13
CA THR A 108 -6.81 14.95 0.93
C THR A 108 -7.53 14.07 -0.08
N LEU A 109 -7.04 12.86 -0.34
CA LEU A 109 -7.69 11.89 -1.23
C LEU A 109 -9.09 11.53 -0.72
N GLY A 110 -9.24 11.30 0.59
CA GLY A 110 -10.55 11.05 1.19
C GLY A 110 -11.52 12.23 1.03
N ILE A 111 -11.06 13.46 1.23
CA ILE A 111 -11.86 14.70 1.03
C ILE A 111 -12.29 14.84 -0.44
N GLN A 112 -11.41 14.45 -1.39
CA GLN A 112 -11.70 14.46 -2.82
C GLN A 112 -12.62 13.31 -3.27
N GLY A 113 -13.09 12.47 -2.36
CA GLY A 113 -14.00 11.36 -2.66
C GLY A 113 -13.29 10.07 -3.13
N LYS A 114 -11.97 10.00 -3.04
CA LYS A 114 -11.21 8.77 -3.30
C LYS A 114 -11.30 7.86 -2.07
N SER A 115 -12.40 7.13 -1.96
CA SER A 115 -12.70 6.28 -0.80
C SER A 115 -12.01 4.90 -0.83
N HIS A 116 -11.39 4.52 -1.94
CA HIS A 116 -10.66 3.27 -2.09
C HIS A 116 -9.22 3.54 -2.52
N LEU A 117 -8.27 3.35 -1.60
CA LEU A 117 -6.84 3.43 -1.88
C LEU A 117 -6.27 2.02 -1.99
N VAL A 118 -5.50 1.77 -3.04
CA VAL A 118 -4.81 0.51 -3.27
C VAL A 118 -3.31 0.75 -3.23
N PHE A 119 -2.63 0.15 -2.28
CA PHE A 119 -1.16 0.14 -2.24
C PHE A 119 -0.65 -1.15 -2.87
N VAL A 120 0.35 -1.05 -3.73
CA VAL A 120 0.93 -2.19 -4.43
C VAL A 120 2.40 -2.34 -4.05
N ILE A 121 2.75 -3.53 -3.54
CA ILE A 121 4.12 -3.94 -3.25
C ILE A 121 4.51 -5.06 -4.22
N GLY A 122 5.52 -4.83 -5.05
CA GLY A 122 6.04 -5.81 -6.00
C GLY A 122 6.78 -6.96 -5.33
N GLY A 123 7.15 -7.95 -6.13
CA GLY A 123 8.03 -9.03 -5.74
C GLY A 123 9.52 -8.64 -5.78
N SER A 124 10.39 -9.65 -5.78
CA SER A 124 11.85 -9.45 -5.71
C SER A 124 12.45 -8.68 -6.89
N ILE A 125 11.82 -8.73 -8.06
CA ILE A 125 12.28 -8.05 -9.29
C ILE A 125 11.47 -6.79 -9.64
N GLY A 126 10.64 -6.31 -8.72
CA GLY A 126 9.88 -5.08 -8.89
C GLY A 126 8.54 -5.25 -9.61
N LEU A 127 8.00 -4.16 -10.14
CA LEU A 127 6.69 -4.07 -10.78
C LEU A 127 6.78 -4.07 -12.30
N GLY A 128 5.83 -4.72 -12.97
CA GLY A 128 5.69 -4.72 -14.42
C GLY A 128 5.15 -3.40 -14.97
N LYS A 129 5.41 -3.14 -16.26
CA LYS A 129 5.06 -1.89 -16.95
C LYS A 129 3.57 -1.53 -16.85
N GLU A 130 2.69 -2.51 -16.97
CA GLU A 130 1.24 -2.26 -16.91
C GLU A 130 0.78 -1.84 -15.51
N VAL A 131 1.39 -2.38 -14.45
CA VAL A 131 1.15 -1.95 -13.07
C VAL A 131 1.62 -0.51 -12.87
N LEU A 132 2.82 -0.17 -13.38
CA LEU A 132 3.36 1.19 -13.32
C LEU A 132 2.47 2.19 -14.09
N ARG A 133 1.93 1.80 -15.23
CA ARG A 133 0.98 2.64 -16.00
C ARG A 133 -0.36 2.85 -15.27
N ARG A 134 -0.82 1.84 -14.51
CA ARG A 134 -2.05 1.94 -13.72
C ARG A 134 -1.86 2.78 -12.47
N SER A 135 -0.64 3.00 -12.04
CA SER A 135 -0.32 3.77 -10.84
C SER A 135 -0.74 5.23 -10.98
N ASP A 136 -1.48 5.73 -9.99
CA ASP A 136 -1.81 7.15 -9.85
C ASP A 136 -0.73 7.90 -9.07
N TYR A 137 0.06 7.18 -8.28
CA TYR A 137 1.16 7.75 -7.51
C TYR A 137 2.26 6.74 -7.20
N ALA A 138 3.49 7.08 -7.53
CA ALA A 138 4.69 6.30 -7.19
C ALA A 138 5.27 6.81 -5.86
N LEU A 139 5.20 5.99 -4.82
CA LEU A 139 5.68 6.30 -3.47
C LEU A 139 7.00 5.57 -3.21
N SER A 140 8.01 6.32 -2.76
CA SER A 140 9.27 5.76 -2.27
C SER A 140 9.40 5.92 -0.75
N PHE A 141 9.68 4.83 -0.06
CA PHE A 141 10.03 4.87 1.38
C PHE A 141 11.50 5.20 1.61
N SER A 142 12.36 4.84 0.66
CA SER A 142 13.79 5.06 0.75
C SER A 142 14.45 4.75 -0.60
N LYS A 143 15.64 5.28 -0.81
CA LYS A 143 16.54 4.84 -1.90
C LYS A 143 17.18 3.48 -1.62
N MET A 144 17.08 3.00 -0.38
CA MET A 144 17.50 1.65 -0.01
C MET A 144 16.44 0.62 -0.40
N THR A 145 16.89 -0.58 -0.74
CA THR A 145 16.02 -1.73 -0.98
C THR A 145 15.71 -2.43 0.34
N PHE A 146 14.44 -2.67 0.60
CA PHE A 146 13.97 -3.46 1.73
C PHE A 146 13.41 -4.81 1.28
N PRO A 147 13.48 -5.87 2.10
CA PRO A 147 12.76 -7.09 1.81
C PRO A 147 11.27 -6.80 1.64
N HIS A 148 10.67 -7.26 0.54
CA HIS A 148 9.27 -6.98 0.23
C HIS A 148 8.28 -7.47 1.29
N GLN A 149 8.64 -8.53 2.04
CA GLN A 149 7.83 -9.01 3.16
C GLN A 149 7.84 -8.03 4.35
N LEU A 150 9.01 -7.45 4.67
CA LEU A 150 9.15 -6.44 5.73
C LEU A 150 8.45 -5.13 5.34
N MET A 151 8.48 -4.76 4.06
CA MET A 151 7.78 -3.57 3.57
C MET A 151 6.29 -3.56 3.87
N ARG A 152 5.64 -4.73 3.95
CA ARG A 152 4.23 -4.82 4.33
C ARG A 152 3.99 -4.29 5.74
N VAL A 153 4.87 -4.65 6.67
CA VAL A 153 4.80 -4.18 8.06
C VAL A 153 5.07 -2.68 8.15
N ILE A 154 6.12 -2.22 7.44
CA ILE A 154 6.49 -0.79 7.39
C ILE A 154 5.34 0.05 6.81
N LEU A 155 4.74 -0.41 5.72
CA LEU A 155 3.60 0.26 5.10
C LEU A 155 2.39 0.33 6.04
N LEU A 156 2.03 -0.78 6.68
CA LEU A 156 0.93 -0.83 7.64
C LEU A 156 1.17 0.11 8.82
N GLU A 157 2.39 0.18 9.33
CA GLU A 157 2.80 1.11 10.38
C GLU A 157 2.59 2.55 9.93
N GLN A 158 3.04 2.92 8.73
CA GLN A 158 2.91 4.29 8.22
C GLN A 158 1.45 4.66 7.91
N ILE A 159 0.63 3.74 7.45
CA ILE A 159 -0.82 3.98 7.29
C ILE A 159 -1.47 4.19 8.66
N TYR A 160 -1.14 3.37 9.66
CA TYR A 160 -1.63 3.56 11.02
C TYR A 160 -1.19 4.91 11.60
N ARG A 161 0.09 5.25 11.46
CA ARG A 161 0.64 6.56 11.87
C ARG A 161 -0.09 7.70 11.19
N SER A 162 -0.38 7.59 9.90
CA SER A 162 -1.13 8.60 9.16
C SER A 162 -2.51 8.84 9.77
N TYR A 163 -3.26 7.79 10.12
CA TYR A 163 -4.55 7.96 10.79
C TYR A 163 -4.43 8.57 12.19
N ARG A 164 -3.35 8.28 12.93
CA ARG A 164 -3.08 8.91 14.23
C ARG A 164 -2.83 10.42 14.07
N ILE A 165 -2.04 10.80 13.06
CA ILE A 165 -1.78 12.21 12.71
C ILE A 165 -3.07 12.92 12.30
N ILE A 166 -3.82 12.35 11.35
CA ILE A 166 -5.09 12.89 10.85
C ILE A 166 -6.11 13.13 11.99
N ASN A 167 -6.08 12.28 13.01
CA ASN A 167 -6.98 12.39 14.16
C ASN A 167 -6.45 13.27 15.29
N GLY A 168 -5.24 13.81 15.18
CA GLY A 168 -4.59 14.54 16.28
C GLY A 168 -4.31 13.67 17.51
N GLU A 169 -4.15 12.36 17.31
CA GLU A 169 -3.92 11.42 18.41
C GLU A 169 -2.43 11.26 18.70
N PRO A 170 -2.01 11.12 19.98
CA PRO A 170 -0.60 11.10 20.38
C PRO A 170 0.07 9.78 19.97
N TYR A 171 0.77 9.78 18.85
CA TYR A 171 1.58 8.65 18.37
C TYR A 171 2.83 9.14 17.65
N HIS A 172 2.69 10.13 16.81
CA HIS A 172 3.80 10.79 16.13
C HIS A 172 4.37 11.87 17.04
N LYS A 173 5.69 11.86 17.27
CA LYS A 173 6.41 12.83 18.09
C LYS A 173 7.39 13.61 17.24
#